data_51ff1686bcec9737f66c7693528ff812
#
_entry.id   51ff1686bcec9737f66c7693528ff812
#
_cell.length_a   1.000
_cell.length_b   1.000
_cell.length_c   1.000
_cell.angle_alpha   90.00
_cell.angle_beta   90.00
_cell.angle_gamma   90.00
#
_symmetry.space_group_name_H-M   'P 1'
#
loop_
_entity.id
_entity.type
_entity.pdbx_description
1 polymer ?
#
loop_
_entity_poly.entity_id
_entity_poly.type
_entity_poly.pdbx_seq_one_letter_code
_entity_poly.pdbx_strand_id
1 'polypeptide(L)'
;MLEATYLKLIKNYKSRTYQTKSYIKLDENNENINKDNSYNIKDKITNITMWKERWFLSSNAKDIGTLYLMFALFSGLIGTAFSVLIRLELSGPGIQYIADNQLYNNIITAHAIIMIFFMVMPALIGGFGKIKINTINNNFIKKDFIKTYMQFYSSKYEESQLKLKLGSYLAGLIEADGSFAVHDKDSKAKKYRPKILIVFNLSDRPLAEKLISITNFGKLYDKSKQGCIIWQIQNKEDVLGMVKLINGYMRTPKIEALDRVIKWYNDFDGINLNPLGLDLSPIDSNAWLAGFTDGNGNFSINITNRKKKGVITTKRIQAFFRIELRQNYHRNVSSIQGGTSYYEILIKIARYLSVNLYSRSRIQKDKIFNSFMVISHNIKSHNKVIDYFNHFPLYSSKYLAYKDWKFVVELLIKREGKNLTNEEILEVEKIKAQFNNKRLLFDFSHLDSLI
;
A
#
# COMPACT_ATOMS: atom_id res chain seq x y z
N MET A 1 12.36 6.41 -0.21
CA MET A 1 12.80 7.09 1.02
C MET A 1 13.33 6.10 2.05
N LEU A 2 12.67 4.98 2.34
CA LEU A 2 13.14 3.94 3.27
C LEU A 2 14.44 3.24 2.83
N GLU A 3 14.61 2.96 1.54
CA GLU A 3 15.84 2.36 1.00
C GLU A 3 17.06 3.26 1.12
N ALA A 4 16.90 4.57 0.88
CA ALA A 4 17.98 5.55 1.05
C ALA A 4 18.36 5.71 2.52
N THR A 5 17.41 5.57 3.43
CA THR A 5 17.65 5.60 4.89
C THR A 5 18.33 4.31 5.35
N TYR A 6 17.95 3.16 4.78
CA TYR A 6 18.56 1.87 5.07
C TYR A 6 20.00 1.77 4.55
N LEU A 7 20.28 2.25 3.34
CA LEU A 7 21.63 2.33 2.79
C LEU A 7 22.53 3.32 3.55
N LYS A 8 21.94 4.42 4.07
CA LYS A 8 22.66 5.38 4.92
C LYS A 8 22.98 4.78 6.31
N LEU A 9 22.09 3.96 6.86
CA LEU A 9 22.33 3.20 8.09
C LEU A 9 23.41 2.13 7.92
N ILE A 10 23.41 1.40 6.80
CA ILE A 10 24.45 0.40 6.49
C ILE A 10 25.80 1.06 6.24
N LYS A 11 25.86 2.21 5.56
CA LYS A 11 27.09 2.98 5.35
C LYS A 11 27.66 3.51 6.66
N ASN A 12 26.82 4.01 7.55
CA ASN A 12 27.22 4.47 8.88
C ASN A 12 27.65 3.32 9.81
N TYR A 13 27.07 2.12 9.63
CA TYR A 13 27.46 0.92 10.37
C TYR A 13 28.84 0.42 9.91
N LYS A 14 29.12 0.39 8.60
CA LYS A 14 30.44 0.02 8.07
C LYS A 14 31.53 1.06 8.44
N SER A 15 31.21 2.34 8.48
CA SER A 15 32.21 3.37 8.87
C SER A 15 32.58 3.29 10.36
N ARG A 16 31.63 2.92 11.25
CA ARG A 16 31.91 2.72 12.68
C ARG A 16 32.76 1.49 12.97
N THR A 17 32.61 0.41 12.20
CA THR A 17 33.43 -0.81 12.34
C THR A 17 34.86 -0.64 11.80
N TYR A 18 35.10 0.32 10.90
CA TYR A 18 36.46 0.63 10.43
C TYR A 18 37.21 1.63 11.33
N GLN A 19 36.49 2.50 12.06
CA GLN A 19 37.14 3.44 12.99
C GLN A 19 37.67 2.77 14.26
N THR A 20 37.09 1.67 14.72
CA THR A 20 37.58 0.92 15.88
C THR A 20 38.83 0.08 15.58
N LYS A 21 39.17 -0.17 14.29
CA LYS A 21 40.41 -0.86 13.92
C LYS A 21 41.60 0.08 13.63
N SER A 22 41.37 1.36 13.47
CA SER A 22 42.43 2.34 13.17
C SER A 22 43.04 3.00 14.42
N TYR A 23 42.44 2.82 15.60
CA TYR A 23 43.00 3.36 16.86
C TYR A 23 44.03 2.47 17.57
N ILE A 24 44.37 1.29 17.01
CA ILE A 24 45.34 0.35 17.62
C ILE A 24 46.75 0.46 16.95
N LYS A 25 46.97 1.39 16.02
CA LYS A 25 48.22 1.43 15.25
C LYS A 25 49.04 2.74 15.33
N LEU A 26 48.78 3.61 16.30
CA LEU A 26 49.57 4.82 16.50
C LEU A 26 49.75 5.02 18.02
N ASP A 27 50.75 4.33 18.62
CA ASP A 27 51.52 4.79 19.77
C ASP A 27 52.50 3.69 20.17
N GLU A 28 53.45 3.43 19.27
CA GLU A 28 54.73 2.82 19.65
C GLU A 28 55.84 3.87 19.36
N ASN A 29 55.92 4.91 20.15
CA ASN A 29 57.14 5.68 20.38
C ASN A 29 56.81 6.82 21.33
N ASN A 30 56.95 6.59 22.62
CA ASN A 30 57.61 7.49 23.56
C ASN A 30 57.67 6.87 24.97
N GLU A 31 58.86 6.95 25.46
CA GLU A 31 59.49 6.35 26.59
C GLU A 31 58.85 6.56 27.98
N ASN A 32 59.02 5.49 28.77
CA ASN A 32 59.27 5.48 30.20
C ASN A 32 58.96 6.73 31.02
N ILE A 33 57.93 6.63 31.86
CA ILE A 33 57.88 7.03 33.27
C ILE A 33 56.46 6.71 33.82
N ASN A 34 56.38 5.98 34.94
CA ASN A 34 55.19 5.64 35.75
C ASN A 34 54.26 4.56 35.16
N LYS A 35 54.74 3.35 35.02
CA LYS A 35 53.98 2.23 34.46
C LYS A 35 52.95 1.58 35.40
N ASP A 36 53.01 1.72 36.70
CA ASP A 36 52.20 0.88 37.60
C ASP A 36 50.83 1.47 38.03
N ASN A 37 50.66 2.77 37.99
CA ASN A 37 49.35 3.37 38.36
C ASN A 37 48.44 3.69 37.19
N SER A 38 48.97 3.85 35.97
CA SER A 38 48.16 4.18 34.79
C SER A 38 47.49 2.94 34.16
N TYR A 39 48.09 1.76 34.28
CA TYR A 39 47.49 0.52 33.81
C TYR A 39 46.25 0.14 34.60
N ASN A 40 46.27 0.32 35.94
CA ASN A 40 45.13 0.02 36.78
C ASN A 40 43.92 0.94 36.59
N ILE A 41 44.14 2.18 36.14
CA ILE A 41 43.07 3.16 35.90
C ILE A 41 42.49 2.96 34.46
N LYS A 42 43.34 2.71 33.46
CA LYS A 42 42.86 2.41 32.09
C LYS A 42 42.06 1.09 32.04
N ASP A 43 42.51 0.05 32.73
CA ASP A 43 41.79 -1.22 32.80
C ASP A 43 40.50 -1.12 33.60
N LYS A 44 40.40 -0.33 34.64
CA LYS A 44 39.16 -0.02 35.34
C LYS A 44 38.19 0.77 34.47
N ILE A 45 38.66 1.78 33.72
CA ILE A 45 37.81 2.60 32.83
C ILE A 45 37.31 1.77 31.63
N THR A 46 38.19 0.93 31.04
CA THR A 46 37.79 0.02 29.96
C THR A 46 36.80 -1.06 30.45
N ASN A 47 36.99 -1.58 31.64
CA ASN A 47 36.04 -2.54 32.21
C ASN A 47 34.68 -1.93 32.56
N ILE A 48 34.63 -0.67 33.00
CA ILE A 48 33.38 0.05 33.31
C ILE A 48 32.64 0.44 32.00
N THR A 49 33.36 0.84 30.95
CA THR A 49 32.76 1.13 29.63
C THR A 49 32.27 -0.14 28.96
N MET A 50 33.02 -1.23 28.98
CA MET A 50 32.60 -2.53 28.48
C MET A 50 31.39 -3.09 29.26
N TRP A 51 31.33 -2.87 30.58
CA TRP A 51 30.19 -3.27 31.40
C TRP A 51 28.92 -2.48 31.02
N LYS A 52 29.01 -1.13 30.86
CA LYS A 52 27.89 -0.30 30.41
C LYS A 52 27.39 -0.65 29.02
N GLU A 53 28.29 -0.88 28.07
CA GLU A 53 27.94 -1.29 26.72
C GLU A 53 27.24 -2.65 26.71
N ARG A 54 27.67 -3.58 27.54
CA ARG A 54 27.10 -4.93 27.61
C ARG A 54 25.74 -4.96 28.27
N TRP A 55 25.52 -4.14 29.32
CA TRP A 55 24.28 -4.16 30.09
C TRP A 55 23.19 -3.22 29.59
N PHE A 56 23.56 -2.06 29.01
CA PHE A 56 22.63 -1.03 28.62
C PHE A 56 22.59 -0.69 27.12
N LEU A 57 23.64 -1.01 26.38
CA LEU A 57 23.79 -0.62 24.97
C LEU A 57 24.13 -1.83 24.07
N SER A 58 23.94 -3.05 24.55
CA SER A 58 24.29 -4.24 23.77
C SER A 58 23.40 -4.41 22.55
N SER A 59 24.02 -4.53 21.38
CA SER A 59 23.38 -4.98 20.14
C SER A 59 23.55 -6.48 19.86
N ASN A 60 24.20 -7.20 20.77
CA ASN A 60 24.46 -8.63 20.63
C ASN A 60 23.27 -9.46 21.12
N ALA A 61 22.63 -10.22 20.24
CA ALA A 61 21.47 -11.04 20.57
C ALA A 61 21.69 -12.00 21.76
N LYS A 62 22.93 -12.47 21.98
CA LYS A 62 23.24 -13.35 23.10
C LYS A 62 23.26 -12.62 24.45
N ASP A 63 23.80 -11.40 24.48
CA ASP A 63 23.83 -10.58 25.69
C ASP A 63 22.43 -10.11 26.02
N ILE A 64 21.64 -9.67 25.03
CA ILE A 64 20.23 -9.31 25.17
C ILE A 64 19.43 -10.52 25.68
N GLY A 65 19.59 -11.69 25.07
CA GLY A 65 18.93 -12.93 25.52
C GLY A 65 19.26 -13.30 26.98
N THR A 66 20.49 -13.06 27.41
CA THR A 66 20.89 -13.30 28.80
C THR A 66 20.23 -12.32 29.77
N LEU A 67 20.12 -11.04 29.39
CA LEU A 67 19.43 -10.02 30.19
C LEU A 67 17.94 -10.32 30.34
N TYR A 68 17.27 -10.77 29.26
CA TYR A 68 15.88 -11.20 29.33
C TYR A 68 15.67 -12.41 30.22
N LEU A 69 16.59 -13.41 30.23
CA LEU A 69 16.51 -14.55 31.11
C LEU A 69 16.70 -14.17 32.59
N MET A 70 17.64 -13.27 32.88
CA MET A 70 17.81 -12.74 34.24
C MET A 70 16.58 -12.01 34.73
N PHE A 71 16.02 -11.14 33.89
CA PHE A 71 14.81 -10.40 34.19
C PHE A 71 13.62 -11.32 34.43
N ALA A 72 13.45 -12.35 33.60
CA ALA A 72 12.42 -13.35 33.75
C ALA A 72 12.57 -14.13 35.06
N LEU A 73 13.80 -14.46 35.47
CA LEU A 73 14.09 -15.16 36.76
C LEU A 73 13.67 -14.30 37.96
N PHE A 74 14.04 -13.00 37.96
CA PHE A 74 13.63 -12.09 39.05
C PHE A 74 12.11 -11.91 39.09
N SER A 75 11.47 -11.74 37.96
CA SER A 75 10.02 -11.62 37.86
C SER A 75 9.32 -12.91 38.33
N GLY A 76 9.89 -14.06 37.98
CA GLY A 76 9.41 -15.36 38.46
C GLY A 76 9.46 -15.51 39.97
N LEU A 77 10.54 -15.06 40.62
CA LEU A 77 10.66 -15.09 42.08
C LEU A 77 9.58 -14.21 42.75
N ILE A 78 9.35 -12.99 42.23
CA ILE A 78 8.29 -12.10 42.76
C ILE A 78 6.91 -12.71 42.50
N GLY A 79 6.66 -13.23 41.31
CA GLY A 79 5.40 -13.89 40.98
C GLY A 79 5.14 -15.12 41.84
N THR A 80 6.17 -15.90 42.16
CA THR A 80 6.08 -17.06 43.09
C THR A 80 5.75 -16.60 44.51
N ALA A 81 6.33 -15.50 44.98
CA ALA A 81 5.99 -14.93 46.31
C ALA A 81 4.50 -14.56 46.39
N PHE A 82 3.93 -13.93 45.35
CA PHE A 82 2.48 -13.67 45.31
C PHE A 82 1.66 -14.97 45.27
N SER A 83 2.11 -15.99 44.56
CA SER A 83 1.44 -17.30 44.55
C SER A 83 1.41 -17.94 45.97
N VAL A 84 2.50 -17.82 46.75
CA VAL A 84 2.55 -18.29 48.11
C VAL A 84 1.57 -17.51 49.00
N LEU A 85 1.51 -16.19 48.88
CA LEU A 85 0.54 -15.37 49.62
C LEU A 85 -0.90 -15.77 49.34
N ILE A 86 -1.25 -15.97 48.04
CA ILE A 86 -2.58 -16.43 47.65
C ILE A 86 -2.90 -17.79 48.27
N ARG A 87 -1.95 -18.75 48.27
CA ARG A 87 -2.16 -20.06 48.86
C ARG A 87 -2.29 -20.03 50.38
N LEU A 88 -1.54 -19.16 51.05
CA LEU A 88 -1.64 -18.97 52.50
C LEU A 88 -3.02 -18.42 52.87
N GLU A 89 -3.54 -17.44 52.11
CA GLU A 89 -4.87 -16.89 52.36
C GLU A 89 -5.99 -17.92 52.14
N LEU A 90 -5.79 -18.85 51.20
CA LEU A 90 -6.75 -19.92 50.86
C LEU A 90 -6.53 -21.22 51.72
N SER A 91 -5.64 -21.19 52.69
CA SER A 91 -5.32 -22.38 53.49
C SER A 91 -6.39 -22.80 54.50
N GLY A 92 -7.35 -21.89 54.82
CA GLY A 92 -8.45 -22.13 55.75
C GLY A 92 -9.72 -21.37 55.41
N PRO A 93 -10.84 -21.68 56.06
CA PRO A 93 -12.09 -20.96 55.86
C PRO A 93 -12.03 -19.56 56.53
N GLY A 94 -12.44 -18.52 55.81
CA GLY A 94 -12.43 -17.13 56.26
C GLY A 94 -11.10 -16.41 56.04
N ILE A 95 -10.99 -15.22 56.58
CA ILE A 95 -9.81 -14.36 56.44
C ILE A 95 -8.65 -14.97 57.28
N GLN A 96 -7.51 -15.22 56.62
CA GLN A 96 -6.32 -15.79 57.30
C GLN A 96 -5.24 -14.72 57.57
N TYR A 97 -4.82 -13.99 56.56
CA TYR A 97 -3.74 -12.99 56.62
C TYR A 97 -4.10 -11.65 55.98
N ILE A 98 -5.04 -11.62 55.04
CA ILE A 98 -5.40 -10.43 54.24
C ILE A 98 -6.87 -10.06 54.51
N ALA A 99 -7.09 -9.09 55.41
CA ALA A 99 -8.45 -8.66 55.77
C ALA A 99 -9.13 -7.84 54.69
N ASP A 100 -8.39 -7.25 53.74
CA ASP A 100 -8.91 -6.39 52.70
C ASP A 100 -9.08 -7.18 51.39
N ASN A 101 -10.34 -7.36 50.97
CA ASN A 101 -10.70 -8.04 49.75
C ASN A 101 -10.12 -7.36 48.51
N GLN A 102 -9.98 -6.02 48.50
CA GLN A 102 -9.41 -5.29 47.40
C GLN A 102 -7.91 -5.56 47.27
N LEU A 103 -7.19 -5.60 48.37
CA LEU A 103 -5.77 -5.97 48.42
C LEU A 103 -5.56 -7.40 47.92
N TYR A 104 -6.40 -8.34 48.29
CA TYR A 104 -6.33 -9.73 47.81
C TYR A 104 -6.53 -9.83 46.29
N ASN A 105 -7.54 -9.12 45.71
CA ASN A 105 -7.76 -9.05 44.28
C ASN A 105 -6.57 -8.42 43.52
N ASN A 106 -5.94 -7.40 44.13
CA ASN A 106 -4.75 -6.78 43.55
C ASN A 106 -3.57 -7.75 43.51
N ILE A 107 -3.39 -8.59 44.52
CA ILE A 107 -2.33 -9.61 44.59
C ILE A 107 -2.56 -10.69 43.52
N ILE A 108 -3.79 -11.16 43.32
CA ILE A 108 -4.13 -12.13 42.26
C ILE A 108 -3.83 -11.53 40.88
N THR A 109 -4.26 -10.30 40.63
CA THR A 109 -4.05 -9.61 39.36
C THR A 109 -2.55 -9.36 39.12
N ALA A 110 -1.82 -8.90 40.14
CA ALA A 110 -0.39 -8.69 40.05
C ALA A 110 0.37 -10.02 39.79
N HIS A 111 -0.01 -11.13 40.47
CA HIS A 111 0.54 -12.46 40.18
C HIS A 111 0.36 -12.84 38.69
N ALA A 112 -0.85 -12.71 38.17
CA ALA A 112 -1.14 -13.08 36.78
C ALA A 112 -0.34 -12.24 35.77
N ILE A 113 -0.29 -10.92 35.97
CA ILE A 113 0.45 -9.99 35.09
C ILE A 113 1.96 -10.29 35.14
N ILE A 114 2.53 -10.45 36.34
CA ILE A 114 3.97 -10.67 36.50
C ILE A 114 4.37 -12.02 35.90
N MET A 115 3.60 -13.06 36.09
CA MET A 115 3.92 -14.39 35.58
C MET A 115 3.81 -14.44 34.02
N ILE A 116 2.81 -13.80 33.43
CA ILE A 116 2.62 -13.87 31.98
C ILE A 116 3.55 -12.88 31.26
N PHE A 117 3.49 -11.60 31.60
CA PHE A 117 4.16 -10.55 30.84
C PHE A 117 5.62 -10.33 31.23
N PHE A 118 5.99 -10.55 32.48
CA PHE A 118 7.35 -10.28 32.98
C PHE A 118 8.19 -11.52 33.22
N MET A 119 7.60 -12.70 33.32
CA MET A 119 8.34 -13.96 33.43
C MET A 119 8.29 -14.75 32.12
N VAL A 120 7.10 -15.19 31.66
CA VAL A 120 7.00 -16.14 30.54
C VAL A 120 7.45 -15.51 29.23
N MET A 121 6.97 -14.32 28.90
CA MET A 121 7.35 -13.65 27.64
C MET A 121 8.86 -13.35 27.56
N PRO A 122 9.50 -12.70 28.56
CA PRO A 122 10.94 -12.48 28.54
C PRO A 122 11.75 -13.77 28.55
N ALA A 123 11.30 -14.81 29.28
CA ALA A 123 11.96 -16.12 29.28
C ALA A 123 11.97 -16.75 27.89
N LEU A 124 10.87 -16.70 27.17
CA LEU A 124 10.78 -17.17 25.77
C LEU A 124 11.70 -16.40 24.85
N ILE A 125 11.67 -15.06 24.92
CA ILE A 125 12.54 -14.19 24.10
C ILE A 125 14.01 -14.47 24.42
N GLY A 126 14.38 -14.53 25.69
CA GLY A 126 15.74 -14.84 26.15
C GLY A 126 16.19 -16.24 25.77
N GLY A 127 15.30 -17.23 25.92
CA GLY A 127 15.56 -18.62 25.54
C GLY A 127 15.84 -18.79 24.06
N PHE A 128 14.97 -18.23 23.20
CA PHE A 128 15.17 -18.27 21.76
C PHE A 128 16.41 -17.47 21.30
N GLY A 129 16.69 -16.33 21.92
CA GLY A 129 17.90 -15.54 21.64
C GLY A 129 19.20 -16.24 22.00
N LYS A 130 19.18 -17.16 22.97
CA LYS A 130 20.36 -17.90 23.50
C LYS A 130 20.54 -19.27 22.85
N ILE A 131 19.55 -19.84 22.20
CA ILE A 131 19.67 -21.12 21.52
C ILE A 131 20.79 -21.04 20.49
N LYS A 132 21.98 -21.48 20.88
CA LYS A 132 23.00 -21.95 19.97
C LYS A 132 22.41 -23.24 19.40
N ILE A 133 21.95 -23.20 18.16
CA ILE A 133 21.75 -24.45 17.42
C ILE A 133 23.14 -25.05 17.32
N ASN A 134 23.46 -25.95 18.27
CA ASN A 134 24.68 -26.73 18.19
C ASN A 134 24.63 -27.46 16.86
N THR A 135 25.62 -27.21 16.07
CA THR A 135 25.95 -27.92 14.85
C THR A 135 25.88 -29.43 15.06
N ILE A 136 24.71 -29.98 14.88
CA ILE A 136 24.60 -31.28 14.23
C ILE A 136 24.96 -30.97 12.78
N ASN A 137 25.98 -31.64 12.26
CA ASN A 137 26.42 -31.55 10.87
C ASN A 137 25.25 -31.62 9.91
N ASN A 138 24.67 -30.49 9.59
CA ASN A 138 23.65 -30.34 8.58
C ASN A 138 23.64 -28.89 8.08
N ASN A 139 24.66 -28.56 7.30
CA ASN A 139 24.64 -27.40 6.41
C ASN A 139 23.46 -27.44 5.41
N PHE A 140 22.75 -28.57 5.34
CA PHE A 140 21.59 -28.78 4.49
C PHE A 140 20.28 -28.32 5.13
N ILE A 141 19.97 -28.73 6.37
CA ILE A 141 18.66 -28.46 7.00
C ILE A 141 18.50 -26.99 7.42
N LYS A 142 19.62 -26.32 7.77
CA LYS A 142 19.58 -24.92 8.23
C LYS A 142 19.35 -23.91 7.11
N LYS A 143 19.93 -24.18 5.95
CA LYS A 143 19.73 -23.34 4.76
C LYS A 143 18.31 -23.49 4.19
N ASP A 144 17.79 -24.70 4.20
CA ASP A 144 16.47 -24.98 3.65
C ASP A 144 15.33 -24.57 4.58
N PHE A 145 15.45 -24.75 5.89
CA PHE A 145 14.42 -24.28 6.84
C PHE A 145 14.32 -22.76 6.90
N ILE A 146 15.46 -22.06 7.01
CA ILE A 146 15.47 -20.58 6.95
C ILE A 146 15.02 -20.10 5.57
N LYS A 147 15.46 -20.76 4.51
CA LYS A 147 15.04 -20.45 3.12
C LYS A 147 13.54 -20.70 2.96
N THR A 148 13.03 -21.83 3.43
CA THR A 148 11.59 -22.16 3.35
C THR A 148 10.76 -21.26 4.26
N TYR A 149 11.23 -20.93 5.48
CA TYR A 149 10.56 -20.00 6.38
C TYR A 149 10.55 -18.57 5.82
N MET A 150 11.70 -18.06 5.34
CA MET A 150 11.81 -16.77 4.68
C MET A 150 11.03 -16.75 3.38
N GLN A 151 11.02 -17.84 2.62
CA GLN A 151 10.24 -17.99 1.40
C GLN A 151 8.73 -18.05 1.70
N PHE A 152 8.31 -18.69 2.79
CA PHE A 152 6.91 -18.71 3.25
C PHE A 152 6.45 -17.33 3.75
N TYR A 153 7.27 -16.61 4.53
CA TYR A 153 6.96 -15.25 4.96
C TYR A 153 7.04 -14.24 3.83
N SER A 154 8.03 -14.36 2.94
CA SER A 154 8.14 -13.56 1.74
C SER A 154 6.95 -13.82 0.80
N SER A 155 6.59 -15.07 0.54
CA SER A 155 5.45 -15.42 -0.31
C SER A 155 4.12 -14.92 0.28
N LYS A 156 3.92 -15.04 1.59
CA LYS A 156 2.72 -14.54 2.25
C LYS A 156 2.65 -13.02 2.29
N TYR A 157 3.79 -12.35 2.45
CA TYR A 157 3.90 -10.89 2.36
C TYR A 157 3.68 -10.41 0.92
N GLU A 158 4.33 -11.06 -0.05
CA GLU A 158 4.17 -10.78 -1.48
C GLU A 158 2.74 -11.04 -1.93
N GLU A 159 2.11 -12.13 -1.50
CA GLU A 159 0.71 -12.43 -1.76
C GLU A 159 -0.21 -11.36 -1.17
N SER A 160 0.05 -10.88 0.04
CA SER A 160 -0.73 -9.82 0.67
C SER A 160 -0.57 -8.47 -0.06
N GLN A 161 0.64 -8.13 -0.50
CA GLN A 161 0.92 -6.92 -1.28
C GLN A 161 0.33 -7.01 -2.69
N LEU A 162 0.41 -8.18 -3.33
CA LEU A 162 -0.21 -8.43 -4.62
C LEU A 162 -1.73 -8.29 -4.52
N LYS A 163 -2.32 -8.87 -3.47
CA LYS A 163 -3.76 -8.78 -3.20
C LYS A 163 -4.20 -7.34 -2.93
N LEU A 164 -3.41 -6.55 -2.20
CA LEU A 164 -3.64 -5.14 -1.96
C LEU A 164 -3.60 -4.34 -3.28
N LYS A 165 -2.56 -4.53 -4.09
CA LYS A 165 -2.41 -3.84 -5.38
C LYS A 165 -3.51 -4.23 -6.36
N LEU A 166 -3.75 -5.52 -6.53
CA LEU A 166 -4.76 -6.03 -7.47
C LEU A 166 -6.18 -5.67 -7.03
N GLY A 167 -6.51 -5.83 -5.74
CA GLY A 167 -7.84 -5.53 -5.21
C GLY A 167 -8.20 -4.06 -5.34
N SER A 168 -7.28 -3.16 -4.98
CA SER A 168 -7.48 -1.71 -5.13
C SER A 168 -7.55 -1.28 -6.59
N TYR A 169 -6.69 -1.83 -7.47
CA TYR A 169 -6.73 -1.57 -8.90
C TYR A 169 -8.08 -1.99 -9.51
N LEU A 170 -8.54 -3.22 -9.23
CA LEU A 170 -9.81 -3.74 -9.73
C LEU A 170 -11.00 -2.95 -9.17
N ALA A 171 -10.96 -2.52 -7.91
CA ALA A 171 -12.00 -1.64 -7.36
C ALA A 171 -12.10 -0.34 -8.17
N GLY A 172 -10.96 0.34 -8.44
CA GLY A 172 -10.92 1.54 -9.27
C GLY A 172 -11.44 1.31 -10.68
N LEU A 173 -11.02 0.22 -11.32
CA LEU A 173 -11.44 -0.13 -12.68
C LEU A 173 -12.95 -0.44 -12.75
N ILE A 174 -13.50 -1.18 -11.78
CA ILE A 174 -14.93 -1.48 -11.69
C ILE A 174 -15.73 -0.20 -11.41
N GLU A 175 -15.23 0.69 -10.57
CA GLU A 175 -15.89 1.96 -10.30
C GLU A 175 -15.92 2.88 -11.53
N ALA A 176 -14.93 2.79 -12.41
CA ALA A 176 -14.89 3.51 -13.68
C ALA A 176 -15.82 2.84 -14.72
N ASP A 177 -15.46 1.70 -15.25
CA ASP A 177 -16.07 1.05 -16.41
C ASP A 177 -16.81 -0.25 -16.09
N GLY A 178 -16.90 -0.63 -14.82
CA GLY A 178 -17.62 -1.82 -14.38
C GLY A 178 -19.08 -1.52 -14.01
N SER A 179 -19.86 -2.57 -13.86
CA SER A 179 -21.22 -2.55 -13.34
C SER A 179 -21.56 -3.82 -12.58
N PHE A 180 -22.40 -3.68 -11.55
CA PHE A 180 -22.98 -4.80 -10.81
C PHE A 180 -24.42 -4.99 -11.26
N ALA A 181 -24.72 -6.12 -11.87
CA ALA A 181 -26.08 -6.49 -12.21
C ALA A 181 -26.70 -7.27 -11.02
N VAL A 182 -27.35 -6.53 -10.15
CA VAL A 182 -28.03 -7.04 -8.94
C VAL A 182 -29.47 -6.57 -8.97
N HIS A 183 -30.40 -7.47 -8.71
CA HIS A 183 -31.80 -7.13 -8.64
C HIS A 183 -32.16 -6.39 -7.34
N ASP A 184 -33.10 -5.46 -7.43
CA ASP A 184 -33.56 -4.72 -6.26
C ASP A 184 -34.33 -5.63 -5.28
N LYS A 185 -34.40 -5.20 -4.01
CA LYS A 185 -35.03 -5.95 -2.92
C LYS A 185 -36.46 -6.37 -3.22
N ASP A 186 -37.22 -5.52 -3.91
CA ASP A 186 -38.61 -5.70 -4.23
C ASP A 186 -38.86 -6.32 -5.63
N SER A 187 -37.80 -6.62 -6.35
CA SER A 187 -37.86 -7.25 -7.66
C SER A 187 -38.33 -8.71 -7.56
N LYS A 188 -39.26 -9.14 -8.43
CA LYS A 188 -39.62 -10.55 -8.60
C LYS A 188 -38.43 -11.41 -9.00
N ALA A 189 -37.39 -10.82 -9.61
CA ALA A 189 -36.17 -11.47 -10.06
C ALA A 189 -35.03 -11.50 -9.02
N LYS A 190 -35.29 -11.16 -7.76
CA LYS A 190 -34.30 -11.09 -6.67
C LYS A 190 -33.51 -12.38 -6.42
N LYS A 191 -34.06 -13.54 -6.84
CA LYS A 191 -33.36 -14.84 -6.74
C LYS A 191 -32.27 -15.05 -7.78
N TYR A 192 -32.25 -14.25 -8.85
CA TYR A 192 -31.19 -14.36 -9.86
C TYR A 192 -29.82 -13.91 -9.27
N ARG A 193 -28.81 -14.69 -9.60
CA ARG A 193 -27.45 -14.47 -9.10
C ARG A 193 -26.88 -13.12 -9.57
N PRO A 194 -26.16 -12.40 -8.73
CA PRO A 194 -25.43 -11.21 -9.11
C PRO A 194 -24.41 -11.51 -10.21
N LYS A 195 -24.14 -10.50 -11.06
CA LYS A 195 -23.09 -10.55 -12.09
C LYS A 195 -22.28 -9.26 -12.01
N ILE A 196 -21.00 -9.37 -12.34
CA ILE A 196 -20.10 -8.24 -12.50
C ILE A 196 -19.70 -8.17 -13.97
N LEU A 197 -19.83 -6.99 -14.57
CA LEU A 197 -19.46 -6.73 -15.95
C LEU A 197 -18.48 -5.58 -15.99
N ILE A 198 -17.38 -5.75 -16.71
CA ILE A 198 -16.38 -4.70 -16.95
C ILE A 198 -16.22 -4.57 -18.45
N VAL A 199 -16.38 -3.34 -18.95
CA VAL A 199 -16.34 -3.04 -20.38
C VAL A 199 -14.96 -2.49 -20.73
N PHE A 200 -14.32 -3.07 -21.73
CA PHE A 200 -13.04 -2.59 -22.27
C PHE A 200 -13.18 -2.20 -23.73
N ASN A 201 -12.32 -1.29 -24.18
CA ASN A 201 -12.12 -1.06 -25.59
C ASN A 201 -11.52 -2.34 -26.24
N LEU A 202 -11.75 -2.56 -27.54
CA LEU A 202 -11.15 -3.68 -28.27
C LEU A 202 -9.62 -3.71 -28.17
N SER A 203 -8.98 -2.53 -28.16
CA SER A 203 -7.53 -2.43 -27.98
C SER A 203 -7.03 -2.99 -26.65
N ASP A 204 -7.87 -3.00 -25.61
CA ASP A 204 -7.51 -3.41 -24.25
C ASP A 204 -7.77 -4.90 -23.98
N ARG A 205 -8.00 -5.70 -25.05
CA ARG A 205 -8.14 -7.16 -24.95
C ARG A 205 -6.98 -7.82 -24.19
N PRO A 206 -5.68 -7.49 -24.43
CA PRO A 206 -4.58 -8.11 -23.70
C PRO A 206 -4.65 -7.89 -22.19
N LEU A 207 -5.08 -6.70 -21.75
CA LEU A 207 -5.31 -6.41 -20.31
C LEU A 207 -6.41 -7.29 -19.75
N ALA A 208 -7.56 -7.39 -20.43
CA ALA A 208 -8.69 -8.18 -19.97
C ALA A 208 -8.32 -9.69 -19.88
N GLU A 209 -7.59 -10.23 -20.85
CA GLU A 209 -7.09 -11.60 -20.84
C GLU A 209 -6.09 -11.83 -19.68
N LYS A 210 -5.18 -10.89 -19.46
CA LYS A 210 -4.22 -10.95 -18.33
C LYS A 210 -4.95 -10.93 -16.98
N LEU A 211 -5.93 -10.05 -16.78
CA LEU A 211 -6.72 -9.99 -15.54
C LEU A 211 -7.48 -11.29 -15.29
N ILE A 212 -8.05 -11.91 -16.32
CA ILE A 212 -8.69 -13.21 -16.19
C ILE A 212 -7.67 -14.29 -15.83
N SER A 213 -6.49 -14.31 -16.46
CA SER A 213 -5.46 -15.30 -16.15
C SER A 213 -4.95 -15.22 -14.71
N ILE A 214 -4.89 -13.99 -14.14
CA ILE A 214 -4.45 -13.77 -12.76
C ILE A 214 -5.55 -14.13 -11.76
N THR A 215 -6.80 -13.74 -12.05
CA THR A 215 -7.92 -13.94 -11.10
C THR A 215 -8.59 -15.30 -11.26
N ASN A 216 -8.52 -15.89 -12.43
CA ASN A 216 -9.30 -17.06 -12.87
C ASN A 216 -10.83 -16.82 -12.79
N PHE A 217 -11.29 -15.55 -12.85
CA PHE A 217 -12.70 -15.20 -12.73
C PHE A 217 -13.32 -14.85 -14.07
N GLY A 218 -14.50 -15.42 -14.35
CA GLY A 218 -15.37 -15.05 -15.45
C GLY A 218 -14.82 -15.38 -16.85
N LYS A 219 -15.41 -14.74 -17.87
CA LYS A 219 -15.07 -14.97 -19.30
C LYS A 219 -15.19 -13.67 -20.08
N LEU A 220 -14.49 -13.59 -21.22
CA LEU A 220 -14.62 -12.51 -22.19
C LEU A 220 -15.74 -12.78 -23.19
N TYR A 221 -16.47 -11.73 -23.52
CA TYR A 221 -17.49 -11.73 -24.56
C TYR A 221 -17.22 -10.58 -25.54
N ASP A 222 -17.07 -10.93 -26.81
CA ASP A 222 -16.84 -9.95 -27.85
C ASP A 222 -18.13 -9.23 -28.24
N LYS A 223 -18.07 -7.91 -28.27
CA LYS A 223 -19.08 -6.99 -28.77
C LYS A 223 -18.48 -6.15 -29.89
N SER A 224 -17.82 -6.80 -30.87
CA SER A 224 -17.06 -6.14 -31.94
C SER A 224 -17.90 -5.14 -32.73
N LYS A 225 -19.18 -5.39 -32.95
CA LYS A 225 -20.13 -4.41 -33.57
C LYS A 225 -20.27 -3.11 -32.77
N GLN A 226 -20.02 -3.15 -31.44
CA GLN A 226 -20.08 -2.01 -30.53
C GLN A 226 -18.68 -1.44 -30.21
N GLY A 227 -17.62 -2.02 -30.79
CA GLY A 227 -16.24 -1.60 -30.55
C GLY A 227 -15.70 -1.91 -29.15
N CYS A 228 -16.29 -2.89 -28.46
CA CYS A 228 -15.90 -3.23 -27.08
C CYS A 228 -15.86 -4.74 -26.84
N ILE A 229 -15.24 -5.12 -25.74
CA ILE A 229 -15.28 -6.46 -25.14
C ILE A 229 -15.78 -6.33 -23.70
N ILE A 230 -16.43 -7.37 -23.24
CA ILE A 230 -17.01 -7.41 -21.89
C ILE A 230 -16.38 -8.57 -21.12
N TRP A 231 -15.71 -8.27 -20.02
CA TRP A 231 -15.36 -9.25 -19.02
C TRP A 231 -16.56 -9.46 -18.11
N GLN A 232 -17.19 -10.62 -18.22
CA GLN A 232 -18.38 -10.98 -17.47
C GLN A 232 -18.06 -12.05 -16.44
N ILE A 233 -18.31 -11.76 -15.18
CA ILE A 233 -18.18 -12.64 -14.04
C ILE A 233 -19.59 -12.97 -13.58
N GLN A 234 -20.01 -14.23 -13.75
CA GLN A 234 -21.38 -14.68 -13.45
C GLN A 234 -21.45 -15.97 -12.61
N ASN A 235 -20.32 -16.70 -12.52
CA ASN A 235 -20.23 -17.85 -11.65
C ASN A 235 -20.29 -17.35 -10.19
N LYS A 236 -21.02 -18.05 -9.34
CA LYS A 236 -21.24 -17.69 -7.94
C LYS A 236 -19.92 -17.53 -7.18
N GLU A 237 -19.02 -18.49 -7.34
CA GLU A 237 -17.71 -18.50 -6.66
C GLU A 237 -16.81 -17.38 -7.15
N ASP A 238 -16.79 -17.13 -8.47
CA ASP A 238 -15.99 -16.07 -9.09
C ASP A 238 -16.48 -14.68 -8.65
N VAL A 239 -17.80 -14.46 -8.61
CA VAL A 239 -18.37 -13.19 -8.13
C VAL A 239 -18.03 -12.98 -6.66
N LEU A 240 -18.17 -14.02 -5.82
CA LEU A 240 -17.79 -13.95 -4.41
C LEU A 240 -16.29 -13.69 -4.23
N GLY A 241 -15.46 -14.34 -5.05
CA GLY A 241 -14.02 -14.12 -5.08
C GLY A 241 -13.67 -12.66 -5.42
N MET A 242 -14.30 -12.13 -6.48
CA MET A 242 -14.12 -10.72 -6.86
C MET A 242 -14.61 -9.76 -5.76
N VAL A 243 -15.78 -10.01 -5.17
CA VAL A 243 -16.32 -9.21 -4.06
C VAL A 243 -15.35 -9.19 -2.88
N LYS A 244 -14.83 -10.34 -2.46
CA LYS A 244 -13.84 -10.43 -1.37
C LYS A 244 -12.53 -9.68 -1.70
N LEU A 245 -12.15 -9.64 -2.98
CA LEU A 245 -10.92 -8.98 -3.42
C LEU A 245 -11.04 -7.44 -3.39
N ILE A 246 -12.22 -6.90 -3.77
CA ILE A 246 -12.44 -5.44 -3.87
C ILE A 246 -13.09 -4.81 -2.63
N ASN A 247 -13.63 -5.62 -1.71
CA ASN A 247 -14.28 -5.13 -0.49
C ASN A 247 -13.30 -4.35 0.38
N GLY A 248 -13.66 -3.09 0.70
CA GLY A 248 -12.82 -2.15 1.44
C GLY A 248 -11.90 -1.27 0.57
N TYR A 249 -11.93 -1.41 -0.77
CA TYR A 249 -11.13 -0.56 -1.68
C TYR A 249 -11.97 0.39 -2.53
N MET A 250 -13.29 0.28 -2.49
CA MET A 250 -14.17 1.19 -3.24
C MET A 250 -14.18 2.58 -2.61
N ARG A 251 -14.22 3.63 -3.46
CA ARG A 251 -14.15 5.03 -3.03
C ARG A 251 -15.29 5.90 -3.53
N THR A 252 -16.17 5.37 -4.37
CA THR A 252 -17.27 6.11 -5.00
C THR A 252 -18.65 5.64 -4.50
N PRO A 253 -19.73 6.41 -4.77
CA PRO A 253 -21.09 5.97 -4.46
C PRO A 253 -21.51 4.63 -5.09
N LYS A 254 -20.76 4.09 -6.07
CA LYS A 254 -20.98 2.76 -6.66
C LYS A 254 -20.84 1.62 -5.62
N ILE A 255 -20.26 1.88 -4.44
CA ILE A 255 -20.20 0.92 -3.32
C ILE A 255 -21.59 0.40 -2.94
N GLU A 256 -22.64 1.21 -3.11
CA GLU A 256 -24.02 0.77 -2.89
C GLU A 256 -24.35 -0.53 -3.66
N ALA A 257 -23.86 -0.63 -4.89
CA ALA A 257 -24.09 -1.82 -5.69
C ALA A 257 -23.28 -3.03 -5.18
N LEU A 258 -22.07 -2.82 -4.65
CA LEU A 258 -21.30 -3.86 -3.98
C LEU A 258 -22.01 -4.35 -2.72
N ASP A 259 -22.53 -3.43 -1.90
CA ASP A 259 -23.25 -3.75 -0.67
C ASP A 259 -24.52 -4.58 -0.96
N ARG A 260 -25.22 -4.30 -2.07
CA ARG A 260 -26.34 -5.13 -2.53
C ARG A 260 -25.90 -6.53 -2.94
N VAL A 261 -24.72 -6.69 -3.57
CA VAL A 261 -24.18 -8.01 -3.88
C VAL A 261 -23.85 -8.76 -2.59
N ILE A 262 -23.14 -8.10 -1.65
CA ILE A 262 -22.79 -8.70 -0.35
C ILE A 262 -24.07 -9.14 0.39
N LYS A 263 -25.08 -8.25 0.43
CA LYS A 263 -26.37 -8.58 1.04
C LYS A 263 -27.04 -9.79 0.39
N TRP A 264 -27.01 -9.88 -0.95
CA TRP A 264 -27.56 -11.04 -1.66
C TRP A 264 -26.87 -12.34 -1.22
N TYR A 265 -25.52 -12.36 -1.09
CA TYR A 265 -24.79 -13.53 -0.62
C TYR A 265 -25.14 -13.90 0.82
N ASN A 266 -25.29 -12.92 1.68
CA ASN A 266 -25.67 -13.16 3.08
C ASN A 266 -27.12 -13.72 3.18
N ASP A 267 -28.05 -13.16 2.41
CA ASP A 267 -29.48 -13.52 2.48
C ASP A 267 -29.78 -14.88 1.81
N PHE A 268 -29.08 -15.22 0.70
CA PHE A 268 -29.41 -16.41 -0.09
C PHE A 268 -28.40 -17.56 0.01
N ASP A 269 -27.19 -17.29 0.40
CA ASP A 269 -26.11 -18.28 0.52
C ASP A 269 -25.63 -18.50 1.96
N GLY A 270 -26.15 -17.74 2.92
CA GLY A 270 -25.72 -17.81 4.32
C GLY A 270 -24.24 -17.43 4.53
N ILE A 271 -23.64 -16.73 3.58
CA ILE A 271 -22.25 -16.26 3.70
C ILE A 271 -22.25 -15.02 4.57
N ASN A 272 -21.62 -15.09 5.74
CA ASN A 272 -21.53 -13.94 6.65
C ASN A 272 -20.38 -13.03 6.25
N LEU A 273 -20.56 -12.26 5.14
CA LEU A 273 -19.57 -11.30 4.63
C LEU A 273 -19.95 -9.89 5.07
N ASN A 274 -19.06 -9.23 5.82
CA ASN A 274 -19.27 -7.85 6.26
C ASN A 274 -18.82 -6.85 5.17
N PRO A 275 -19.67 -5.85 4.81
CA PRO A 275 -19.23 -4.73 3.99
C PRO A 275 -18.23 -3.88 4.79
N LEU A 276 -17.08 -3.60 4.20
CA LEU A 276 -15.99 -2.81 4.84
C LEU A 276 -16.13 -1.30 4.63
N GLY A 277 -17.14 -0.86 3.87
CA GLY A 277 -17.36 0.56 3.59
C GLY A 277 -16.39 1.15 2.57
N LEU A 278 -16.41 2.50 2.49
CA LEU A 278 -15.53 3.24 1.58
C LEU A 278 -14.09 3.25 2.08
N ASP A 279 -13.15 3.13 1.15
CA ASP A 279 -11.72 3.36 1.43
C ASP A 279 -11.46 4.85 1.63
N LEU A 280 -11.13 5.23 2.85
CA LEU A 280 -10.82 6.59 3.26
C LEU A 280 -9.30 6.88 3.28
N SER A 281 -8.47 5.90 2.95
CA SER A 281 -7.02 6.05 2.93
C SER A 281 -6.56 7.13 1.92
N PRO A 282 -5.34 7.67 2.06
CA PRO A 282 -4.79 8.63 1.10
C PRO A 282 -4.85 8.10 -0.35
N ILE A 283 -4.99 9.00 -1.33
CA ILE A 283 -5.11 8.62 -2.75
C ILE A 283 -3.87 7.87 -3.26
N ASP A 284 -2.72 8.18 -2.72
CA ASP A 284 -1.41 7.62 -3.07
C ASP A 284 -1.01 6.39 -2.25
N SER A 285 -1.92 5.84 -1.46
CA SER A 285 -1.63 4.67 -0.63
C SER A 285 -1.81 3.33 -1.35
N ASN A 286 -2.53 3.29 -2.47
CA ASN A 286 -2.82 2.07 -3.22
C ASN A 286 -3.09 2.33 -4.71
N ALA A 287 -3.32 1.26 -5.47
CA ALA A 287 -3.48 1.31 -6.94
C ALA A 287 -4.88 1.73 -7.41
N TRP A 288 -5.77 2.19 -6.52
CA TRP A 288 -7.15 2.52 -6.88
C TRP A 288 -7.24 3.59 -8.00
N LEU A 289 -6.47 4.70 -7.89
CA LEU A 289 -6.50 5.77 -8.88
C LEU A 289 -5.96 5.30 -10.25
N ALA A 290 -5.05 4.31 -10.29
CA ALA A 290 -4.58 3.72 -11.55
C ALA A 290 -5.71 2.98 -12.26
N GLY A 291 -6.41 2.06 -11.59
CA GLY A 291 -7.56 1.36 -12.15
C GLY A 291 -8.68 2.32 -12.55
N PHE A 292 -8.95 3.33 -11.73
CA PHE A 292 -9.95 4.35 -12.02
C PHE A 292 -9.57 5.23 -13.23
N THR A 293 -8.28 5.52 -13.42
CA THR A 293 -7.76 6.24 -14.57
C THR A 293 -7.81 5.41 -15.84
N ASP A 294 -7.51 4.12 -15.76
CA ASP A 294 -7.64 3.20 -16.90
C ASP A 294 -9.06 3.19 -17.48
N GLY A 295 -10.11 3.37 -16.67
CA GLY A 295 -11.45 3.60 -17.15
C GLY A 295 -11.68 5.07 -17.55
N ASN A 296 -11.66 6.00 -16.60
CA ASN A 296 -12.20 7.36 -16.74
C ASN A 296 -11.14 8.45 -16.98
N GLY A 297 -9.84 8.14 -16.90
CA GLY A 297 -8.78 9.12 -17.10
C GLY A 297 -8.54 9.45 -18.57
N ASN A 298 -8.01 10.64 -18.84
CA ASN A 298 -7.65 11.10 -20.16
C ASN A 298 -6.36 11.92 -20.12
N PHE A 299 -5.42 11.59 -21.00
CA PHE A 299 -4.22 12.37 -21.27
C PHE A 299 -4.41 13.14 -22.56
N SER A 300 -3.98 14.40 -22.62
CA SER A 300 -4.08 15.23 -23.83
C SER A 300 -2.89 16.14 -23.99
N ILE A 301 -2.48 16.33 -25.25
CA ILE A 301 -1.41 17.22 -25.67
C ILE A 301 -2.00 18.21 -26.66
N ASN A 302 -1.95 19.51 -26.33
CA ASN A 302 -2.46 20.58 -27.18
C ASN A 302 -1.31 21.41 -27.73
N ILE A 303 -1.32 21.63 -29.04
CA ILE A 303 -0.39 22.50 -29.74
C ILE A 303 -1.21 23.64 -30.31
N THR A 304 -0.91 24.87 -29.90
CA THR A 304 -1.60 26.09 -30.34
C THR A 304 -0.59 27.11 -30.83
N ASN A 305 -0.94 27.84 -31.88
CA ASN A 305 -0.11 28.93 -32.42
C ASN A 305 -0.29 30.19 -31.56
N ARG A 306 0.80 30.74 -31.05
CA ARG A 306 0.78 32.10 -30.47
C ARG A 306 0.83 33.11 -31.57
N LYS A 307 -0.10 34.05 -31.54
CA LYS A 307 -0.14 35.20 -32.48
C LYS A 307 0.24 36.46 -31.72
N LYS A 308 1.13 37.27 -32.33
CA LYS A 308 1.44 38.63 -31.87
C LYS A 308 1.16 39.56 -33.02
N LYS A 309 0.26 40.53 -32.84
CA LYS A 309 -0.19 41.47 -33.92
C LYS A 309 -0.63 40.74 -35.21
N GLY A 310 -1.37 39.60 -35.07
CA GLY A 310 -1.85 38.83 -36.21
C GLY A 310 -0.85 37.83 -36.82
N VAL A 311 0.45 37.93 -36.51
CA VAL A 311 1.49 37.07 -37.05
C VAL A 311 1.76 35.91 -36.07
N ILE A 312 1.88 34.68 -36.60
CA ILE A 312 2.26 33.49 -35.82
C ILE A 312 3.73 33.63 -35.44
N THR A 313 4.01 33.68 -34.12
CA THR A 313 5.37 33.87 -33.62
C THR A 313 5.97 32.56 -33.09
N THR A 314 5.22 31.78 -32.32
CA THR A 314 5.69 30.56 -31.71
C THR A 314 4.55 29.57 -31.50
N LYS A 315 4.84 28.27 -31.34
CA LYS A 315 3.89 27.25 -30.92
C LYS A 315 3.89 27.14 -29.41
N ARG A 316 2.70 27.07 -28.82
CA ARG A 316 2.51 26.79 -27.41
C ARG A 316 2.08 25.33 -27.24
N ILE A 317 2.84 24.56 -26.47
CA ILE A 317 2.53 23.17 -26.13
C ILE A 317 1.99 23.14 -24.70
N GLN A 318 0.89 22.41 -24.49
CA GLN A 318 0.25 22.21 -23.21
C GLN A 318 -0.11 20.73 -23.05
N ALA A 319 0.23 20.18 -21.90
CA ALA A 319 -0.11 18.81 -21.53
C ALA A 319 -1.16 18.85 -20.41
N PHE A 320 -2.14 17.95 -20.47
CA PHE A 320 -3.19 17.85 -19.45
C PHE A 320 -3.45 16.40 -19.12
N PHE A 321 -3.60 16.12 -17.82
CA PHE A 321 -4.25 14.92 -17.32
C PHE A 321 -5.61 15.31 -16.77
N ARG A 322 -6.66 14.59 -17.13
CA ARG A 322 -8.04 14.93 -16.77
C ARG A 322 -8.82 13.71 -16.34
N ILE A 323 -9.61 13.89 -15.27
CA ILE A 323 -10.68 12.99 -14.87
C ILE A 323 -11.98 13.79 -14.87
N GLU A 324 -13.00 13.29 -15.57
CA GLU A 324 -14.31 13.93 -15.64
C GLU A 324 -15.41 12.89 -15.42
N LEU A 325 -16.30 13.15 -14.45
CA LEU A 325 -17.43 12.31 -14.10
C LEU A 325 -18.71 13.09 -14.01
N ARG A 326 -19.85 12.42 -14.19
CA ARG A 326 -21.15 13.00 -13.83
C ARG A 326 -21.13 13.44 -12.36
N GLN A 327 -21.94 14.43 -11.99
CA GLN A 327 -21.96 14.94 -10.63
C GLN A 327 -22.55 13.93 -9.65
N ASN A 328 -23.58 13.20 -10.05
CA ASN A 328 -24.29 12.28 -9.17
C ASN A 328 -24.32 10.86 -9.74
N TYR A 329 -24.27 9.90 -8.87
CA TYR A 329 -24.59 8.51 -9.18
C TYR A 329 -26.08 8.38 -9.56
N HIS A 330 -26.43 7.39 -10.36
CA HIS A 330 -27.77 7.27 -10.94
C HIS A 330 -28.86 6.78 -9.95
N ARG A 331 -28.46 6.31 -8.77
CA ARG A 331 -29.37 5.86 -7.72
C ARG A 331 -29.30 6.78 -6.51
N ASN A 332 -30.43 6.92 -5.81
CA ASN A 332 -30.43 7.58 -4.51
C ASN A 332 -29.85 6.65 -3.47
N VAL A 333 -28.80 7.12 -2.78
CA VAL A 333 -28.10 6.37 -1.75
C VAL A 333 -28.20 7.19 -0.47
N SER A 334 -29.15 6.82 0.39
CA SER A 334 -29.40 7.51 1.67
C SER A 334 -28.47 7.06 2.81
N SER A 335 -27.78 5.93 2.63
CA SER A 335 -27.02 5.25 3.69
C SER A 335 -25.52 5.45 3.65
N ILE A 336 -24.96 6.17 2.66
CA ILE A 336 -23.51 6.35 2.48
C ILE A 336 -23.10 7.78 2.87
N GLN A 337 -22.03 7.91 3.63
CA GLN A 337 -21.34 9.19 3.88
C GLN A 337 -21.00 9.86 2.54
N GLY A 338 -21.53 11.09 2.28
CA GLY A 338 -21.36 11.81 1.02
C GLY A 338 -22.51 11.62 0.01
N GLY A 339 -23.49 10.76 0.28
CA GLY A 339 -24.69 10.57 -0.54
C GLY A 339 -24.39 10.06 -1.95
N THR A 340 -25.14 10.56 -2.95
CA THR A 340 -25.03 10.15 -4.36
C THR A 340 -23.96 10.90 -5.14
N SER A 341 -23.35 11.94 -4.56
CA SER A 341 -22.43 12.83 -5.29
C SER A 341 -21.02 12.23 -5.42
N TYR A 342 -20.43 12.40 -6.60
CA TYR A 342 -19.00 12.11 -6.82
C TYR A 342 -18.08 13.23 -6.32
N TYR A 343 -18.63 14.27 -5.68
CA TYR A 343 -17.86 15.42 -5.19
C TYR A 343 -16.75 15.01 -4.25
N GLU A 344 -17.08 14.16 -3.24
CA GLU A 344 -16.14 13.79 -2.18
C GLU A 344 -14.86 13.12 -2.70
N ILE A 345 -15.00 12.19 -3.62
CA ILE A 345 -13.81 11.52 -4.20
C ILE A 345 -13.03 12.44 -5.13
N LEU A 346 -13.72 13.23 -5.95
CA LEU A 346 -13.07 14.11 -6.90
C LEU A 346 -12.36 15.28 -6.22
N ILE A 347 -12.90 15.81 -5.11
CA ILE A 347 -12.19 16.83 -4.32
C ILE A 347 -10.95 16.26 -3.63
N LYS A 348 -10.98 14.99 -3.18
CA LYS A 348 -9.79 14.30 -2.65
C LYS A 348 -8.70 14.16 -3.72
N ILE A 349 -9.07 13.75 -4.93
CA ILE A 349 -8.13 13.66 -6.08
C ILE A 349 -7.58 15.05 -6.42
N ALA A 350 -8.43 16.08 -6.48
CA ALA A 350 -8.02 17.47 -6.78
C ALA A 350 -7.04 18.00 -5.71
N ARG A 351 -7.31 17.76 -4.42
CA ARG A 351 -6.41 18.13 -3.32
C ARG A 351 -5.07 17.38 -3.41
N TYR A 352 -5.09 16.09 -3.68
CA TYR A 352 -3.88 15.30 -3.88
C TYR A 352 -3.03 15.89 -5.02
N LEU A 353 -3.63 16.19 -6.18
CA LEU A 353 -2.95 16.78 -7.33
C LEU A 353 -2.62 18.27 -7.15
N SER A 354 -3.07 18.92 -6.08
CA SER A 354 -2.93 20.37 -5.85
C SER A 354 -3.54 21.20 -6.99
N VAL A 355 -4.77 20.86 -7.41
CA VAL A 355 -5.55 21.55 -8.44
C VAL A 355 -6.98 21.80 -7.96
N ASN A 356 -7.71 22.65 -8.67
CA ASN A 356 -9.11 22.92 -8.39
C ASN A 356 -10.03 21.84 -9.00
N LEU A 357 -11.17 21.61 -8.33
CA LEU A 357 -12.28 20.87 -8.88
C LEU A 357 -13.19 21.84 -9.65
N TYR A 358 -13.46 21.50 -10.90
CA TYR A 358 -14.34 22.31 -11.76
C TYR A 358 -15.69 21.62 -11.94
N SER A 359 -16.76 22.42 -11.95
CA SER A 359 -18.10 22.00 -12.36
C SER A 359 -18.34 22.42 -13.81
N ARG A 360 -18.94 21.54 -14.60
CA ARG A 360 -19.23 21.79 -16.01
C ARG A 360 -20.63 21.31 -16.34
N SER A 361 -21.38 22.15 -17.08
CA SER A 361 -22.68 21.80 -17.65
C SER A 361 -22.56 21.81 -19.18
N ARG A 362 -23.15 20.81 -19.82
CA ARG A 362 -23.23 20.70 -21.29
C ARG A 362 -24.67 20.36 -21.66
N ILE A 363 -25.13 20.99 -22.74
CA ILE A 363 -26.42 20.64 -23.35
C ILE A 363 -26.12 19.72 -24.55
N GLN A 364 -26.68 18.53 -24.56
CA GLN A 364 -26.56 17.57 -25.64
C GLN A 364 -27.93 16.92 -25.89
N LYS A 365 -28.46 17.05 -27.11
CA LYS A 365 -29.77 16.52 -27.49
C LYS A 365 -30.84 16.88 -26.43
N ASP A 366 -30.99 18.16 -26.11
CA ASP A 366 -31.94 18.76 -25.17
C ASP A 366 -31.86 18.26 -23.71
N LYS A 367 -30.79 17.52 -23.37
CA LYS A 367 -30.49 17.10 -22.00
C LYS A 367 -29.30 17.85 -21.44
N ILE A 368 -29.43 18.30 -20.19
CA ILE A 368 -28.32 18.94 -19.46
C ILE A 368 -27.50 17.84 -18.77
N PHE A 369 -26.21 17.78 -19.08
CA PHE A 369 -25.24 16.90 -18.44
C PHE A 369 -24.32 17.72 -17.53
N ASN A 370 -24.46 17.49 -16.24
CA ASN A 370 -23.62 18.12 -15.23
C ASN A 370 -22.48 17.15 -14.83
N SER A 371 -21.25 17.65 -14.89
CA SER A 371 -20.05 16.89 -14.55
C SER A 371 -19.15 17.68 -13.60
N PHE A 372 -18.36 16.94 -12.82
CA PHE A 372 -17.18 17.44 -12.12
C PHE A 372 -15.94 17.04 -12.90
N MET A 373 -14.93 17.92 -12.89
CA MET A 373 -13.72 17.75 -13.65
C MET A 373 -12.49 18.15 -12.83
N VAL A 374 -11.51 17.26 -12.74
CA VAL A 374 -10.18 17.51 -12.21
C VAL A 374 -9.21 17.59 -13.37
N ILE A 375 -8.41 18.66 -13.47
CA ILE A 375 -7.41 18.85 -14.53
C ILE A 375 -6.06 19.21 -13.93
N SER A 376 -5.05 18.38 -14.23
CA SER A 376 -3.65 18.70 -14.01
C SER A 376 -3.14 19.51 -15.21
N HIS A 377 -2.63 20.72 -14.96
CA HIS A 377 -2.20 21.66 -16.00
C HIS A 377 -0.92 22.45 -15.66
N ASN A 378 -0.37 22.22 -14.47
CA ASN A 378 0.87 22.88 -14.02
C ASN A 378 1.92 21.85 -13.60
N ILE A 379 3.18 22.24 -13.56
CA ILE A 379 4.33 21.38 -13.28
C ILE A 379 4.15 20.64 -11.93
N LYS A 380 3.70 21.33 -10.88
CA LYS A 380 3.51 20.73 -9.56
C LYS A 380 2.51 19.57 -9.60
N SER A 381 1.39 19.75 -10.31
CA SER A 381 0.37 18.70 -10.46
C SER A 381 0.85 17.58 -11.40
N HIS A 382 1.59 17.92 -12.46
CA HIS A 382 2.17 16.92 -13.37
C HIS A 382 3.15 15.99 -12.67
N ASN A 383 4.03 16.53 -11.83
CA ASN A 383 4.96 15.72 -11.03
C ASN A 383 4.22 14.73 -10.13
N LYS A 384 3.14 15.15 -9.46
CA LYS A 384 2.31 14.25 -8.65
C LYS A 384 1.64 13.14 -9.46
N VAL A 385 1.20 13.44 -10.69
CA VAL A 385 0.65 12.43 -11.61
C VAL A 385 1.75 11.43 -12.00
N ILE A 386 2.95 11.91 -12.33
CA ILE A 386 4.10 11.08 -12.69
C ILE A 386 4.53 10.22 -11.50
N ASP A 387 4.68 10.81 -10.31
CA ASP A 387 5.06 10.11 -9.10
C ASP A 387 4.07 9.00 -8.75
N TYR A 388 2.77 9.28 -8.87
CA TYR A 388 1.74 8.27 -8.62
C TYR A 388 1.83 7.10 -9.60
N PHE A 389 1.87 7.35 -10.91
CA PHE A 389 1.91 6.26 -11.91
C PHE A 389 3.27 5.57 -12.02
N ASN A 390 4.33 6.12 -11.48
CA ASN A 390 5.59 5.41 -11.28
C ASN A 390 5.49 4.34 -10.17
N HIS A 391 4.66 4.56 -9.13
CA HIS A 391 4.42 3.60 -8.04
C HIS A 391 3.28 2.63 -8.36
N PHE A 392 2.23 3.12 -9.01
CA PHE A 392 1.03 2.37 -9.37
C PHE A 392 0.76 2.55 -10.87
N PRO A 393 1.39 1.73 -11.73
CA PRO A 393 1.30 1.91 -13.18
C PRO A 393 -0.12 1.68 -13.72
N LEU A 394 -0.39 2.29 -14.87
CA LEU A 394 -1.55 1.99 -15.70
C LEU A 394 -1.30 0.70 -16.48
N TYR A 395 -2.36 -0.03 -16.80
CA TYR A 395 -2.25 -1.30 -17.51
C TYR A 395 -3.05 -1.35 -18.80
N SER A 396 -4.01 -0.43 -19.02
CA SER A 396 -4.74 -0.33 -20.30
C SER A 396 -3.87 0.32 -21.38
N SER A 397 -4.41 0.42 -22.59
CA SER A 397 -3.81 1.19 -23.69
C SER A 397 -3.52 2.66 -23.34
N LYS A 398 -4.15 3.18 -22.25
CA LYS A 398 -3.87 4.53 -21.72
C LYS A 398 -2.45 4.65 -21.13
N TYR A 399 -1.80 3.55 -20.78
CA TYR A 399 -0.38 3.55 -20.42
C TYR A 399 0.49 4.14 -21.54
N LEU A 400 0.21 3.79 -22.79
CA LEU A 400 0.96 4.31 -23.93
C LEU A 400 0.72 5.82 -24.10
N ALA A 401 -0.51 6.27 -23.90
CA ALA A 401 -0.82 7.68 -23.91
C ALA A 401 -0.16 8.43 -22.73
N TYR A 402 -0.11 7.81 -21.54
CA TYR A 402 0.61 8.34 -20.40
C TYR A 402 2.12 8.45 -20.67
N LYS A 403 2.74 7.45 -21.29
CA LYS A 403 4.17 7.45 -21.64
C LYS A 403 4.52 8.61 -22.56
N ASP A 404 3.72 8.83 -23.61
CA ASP A 404 3.88 9.95 -24.54
C ASP A 404 3.64 11.29 -23.85
N TRP A 405 2.59 11.39 -23.03
CA TRP A 405 2.27 12.58 -22.26
C TRP A 405 3.38 12.91 -21.25
N LYS A 406 3.92 11.91 -20.55
CA LYS A 406 5.03 12.05 -19.60
C LYS A 406 6.27 12.63 -20.30
N PHE A 407 6.64 12.10 -21.45
CA PHE A 407 7.75 12.61 -22.26
C PHE A 407 7.58 14.11 -22.58
N VAL A 408 6.39 14.53 -23.03
CA VAL A 408 6.11 15.95 -23.33
C VAL A 408 6.19 16.81 -22.06
N VAL A 409 5.68 16.32 -20.93
CA VAL A 409 5.75 17.01 -19.63
C VAL A 409 7.22 17.17 -19.19
N GLU A 410 8.04 16.14 -19.29
CA GLU A 410 9.45 16.20 -18.96
C GLU A 410 10.22 17.21 -19.81
N LEU A 411 9.92 17.31 -21.12
CA LEU A 411 10.45 18.37 -21.98
C LEU A 411 10.04 19.77 -21.49
N LEU A 412 8.77 19.96 -21.13
CA LEU A 412 8.27 21.23 -20.62
C LEU A 412 8.92 21.62 -19.30
N ILE A 413 9.16 20.66 -18.41
CA ILE A 413 9.86 20.86 -17.13
C ILE A 413 11.31 21.25 -17.38
N LYS A 414 12.03 20.52 -18.25
CA LYS A 414 13.44 20.79 -18.60
C LYS A 414 13.66 22.20 -19.14
N ARG A 415 12.65 22.75 -19.84
CA ARG A 415 12.73 24.10 -20.41
C ARG A 415 12.40 25.23 -19.43
N GLU A 416 11.93 24.95 -18.22
CA GLU A 416 11.65 25.94 -17.18
C GLU A 416 10.84 27.16 -17.67
N GLY A 417 9.84 26.93 -18.51
CA GLY A 417 8.99 27.99 -19.09
C GLY A 417 9.54 28.67 -20.34
N LYS A 418 10.76 28.30 -20.79
CA LYS A 418 11.30 28.78 -22.10
C LYS A 418 10.58 28.08 -23.26
N ASN A 419 10.62 28.69 -24.44
CA ASN A 419 10.07 28.07 -25.62
C ASN A 419 10.86 26.81 -26.01
N LEU A 420 10.15 25.78 -26.50
CA LEU A 420 10.77 24.60 -27.08
C LEU A 420 11.51 24.93 -28.36
N THR A 421 12.55 24.19 -28.69
CA THR A 421 13.24 24.29 -29.97
C THR A 421 12.36 23.75 -31.10
N ASN A 422 12.70 24.11 -32.36
CA ASN A 422 11.95 23.60 -33.51
C ASN A 422 12.01 22.07 -33.63
N GLU A 423 13.13 21.45 -33.24
CA GLU A 423 13.30 20.00 -33.24
C GLU A 423 12.38 19.34 -32.19
N GLU A 424 12.35 19.86 -30.95
CA GLU A 424 11.46 19.39 -29.89
C GLU A 424 9.97 19.57 -30.26
N ILE A 425 9.64 20.67 -30.95
CA ILE A 425 8.27 20.89 -31.42
C ILE A 425 7.90 19.82 -32.47
N LEU A 426 8.78 19.54 -33.43
CA LEU A 426 8.58 18.50 -34.44
C LEU A 426 8.42 17.08 -33.78
N GLU A 427 9.19 16.81 -32.75
CA GLU A 427 9.06 15.55 -31.98
C GLU A 427 7.71 15.44 -31.29
N VAL A 428 7.25 16.52 -30.62
CA VAL A 428 5.91 16.54 -30.00
C VAL A 428 4.79 16.44 -31.04
N GLU A 429 4.98 16.99 -32.24
CA GLU A 429 4.02 16.85 -33.34
C GLU A 429 3.94 15.42 -33.87
N LYS A 430 5.07 14.71 -33.97
CA LYS A 430 5.12 13.28 -34.31
C LYS A 430 4.37 12.43 -33.27
N ILE A 431 4.64 12.69 -31.98
CA ILE A 431 3.93 12.03 -30.88
C ILE A 431 2.43 12.29 -30.98
N LYS A 432 2.03 13.55 -31.16
CA LYS A 432 0.60 13.92 -31.26
C LYS A 432 -0.11 13.28 -32.47
N ALA A 433 0.60 13.02 -33.55
CA ALA A 433 0.04 12.36 -34.73
C ALA A 433 -0.40 10.91 -34.47
N GLN A 434 0.22 10.27 -33.47
CA GLN A 434 -0.06 8.87 -33.06
C GLN A 434 -0.70 8.77 -31.66
N PHE A 435 -1.23 9.88 -31.13
CA PHE A 435 -1.70 9.96 -29.76
C PHE A 435 -3.15 9.51 -29.60
N ASN A 436 -3.49 8.80 -28.52
CA ASN A 436 -4.84 8.33 -28.18
C ASN A 436 -5.50 7.54 -29.36
N ASN A 437 -6.67 7.95 -29.81
CA ASN A 437 -7.46 7.27 -30.84
C ASN A 437 -6.77 7.21 -32.23
N LYS A 438 -5.67 7.93 -32.43
CA LYS A 438 -4.87 7.88 -33.65
C LYS A 438 -3.79 6.79 -33.62
N ARG A 439 -3.61 6.12 -32.47
CA ARG A 439 -2.63 5.05 -32.31
C ARG A 439 -3.11 3.80 -33.06
N LEU A 440 -2.24 3.27 -33.91
CA LEU A 440 -2.51 2.06 -34.67
C LEU A 440 -1.78 0.82 -34.09
N LEU A 441 -0.63 1.05 -33.44
CA LEU A 441 0.18 -0.01 -32.88
C LEU A 441 0.15 0.08 -31.35
N PHE A 442 -0.17 -1.03 -30.70
CA PHE A 442 -0.24 -1.14 -29.24
C PHE A 442 0.77 -2.18 -28.76
N ASP A 443 1.72 -1.73 -27.93
CA ASP A 443 2.65 -2.58 -27.21
C ASP A 443 2.15 -2.75 -25.76
N PHE A 444 1.92 -3.98 -25.36
CA PHE A 444 1.44 -4.33 -24.02
C PHE A 444 2.51 -5.03 -23.17
N SER A 445 3.81 -4.87 -23.49
CA SER A 445 4.91 -5.40 -22.68
C SER A 445 4.88 -4.95 -21.22
N HIS A 446 4.28 -3.78 -20.95
CA HIS A 446 4.08 -3.26 -19.59
C HIS A 446 3.15 -4.11 -18.71
N LEU A 447 2.34 -5.01 -19.30
CA LEU A 447 1.49 -5.94 -18.55
C LEU A 447 2.29 -6.99 -17.77
N ASP A 448 3.57 -7.21 -18.10
CA ASP A 448 4.43 -8.11 -17.34
C ASP A 448 4.69 -7.61 -15.91
N SER A 449 4.51 -6.31 -15.69
CA SER A 449 4.63 -5.68 -14.36
C SER A 449 3.35 -5.77 -13.51
N LEU A 450 2.26 -6.34 -14.02
CA LEU A 450 0.98 -6.47 -13.31
C LEU A 450 1.02 -7.56 -12.22
N ILE A 451 2.07 -8.36 -12.19
CA ILE A 451 2.24 -9.43 -11.19
C ILE A 451 3.48 -9.18 -10.35
#